data_8db55d6e1164da470b72c4bb7afe0191
#
_entry.id   8db55d6e1164da470b72c4bb7afe0191
#
_cell.length_a   1.000
_cell.length_b   1.000
_cell.length_c   1.000
_cell.angle_alpha   90.00
_cell.angle_beta   90.00
_cell.angle_gamma   90.00
#
_symmetry.space_group_name_H-M   'P 1'
#
loop_
_entity.id
_entity.type
_entity.pdbx_description
1 polymer ?
#
loop_
_entity_poly.entity_id
_entity_poly.type
_entity_poly.pdbx_seq_one_letter_code
_entity_poly.pdbx_strand_id
1 'polypeptide(L)'
;MNMITGYIAPTSGIVLIDGVDMEEEPEQVRKNIGYLPENPPLYPDMRVREYLYFVAELKKVPRKDRDVMVNEIMNRTKIVDVSERLIRHLSKGYKQRVGVAGAMMGYPEILILDEPTVGLDPNQIIQMRELIRDLSESHTILLSSHIMQEISAVCDEIIIINEGKMIACDTPDNLTMHMASNGLHLVIKGDVPVIKGALRTVSGIKNVVYDEQIEEGTLGLTLYSIDKKDLREDVFFALAEAGCPILEMHRQETTLEEAFIALTKGGSRQFGGKKTAEKQTKPEDEKEEE
;
A
#
# COMPACT_ATOMS: atom_id res chain seq x y z
N MET A 1 -12.48 -4.67 3.39
CA MET A 1 -12.58 -5.77 2.39
C MET A 1 -13.95 -6.46 2.43
N ASN A 2 -14.43 -6.98 3.57
CA ASN A 2 -15.64 -7.83 3.65
C ASN A 2 -16.94 -7.21 3.11
N MET A 3 -17.13 -5.88 3.21
CA MET A 3 -18.29 -5.20 2.60
C MET A 3 -18.16 -5.12 1.06
N ILE A 4 -16.98 -4.85 0.55
CA ILE A 4 -16.75 -4.76 -0.91
C ILE A 4 -16.91 -6.12 -1.58
N THR A 5 -16.56 -7.21 -0.90
CA THR A 5 -16.72 -8.58 -1.40
C THR A 5 -18.12 -9.16 -1.16
N GLY A 6 -18.99 -8.41 -0.48
CA GLY A 6 -20.36 -8.83 -0.16
C GLY A 6 -20.46 -9.93 0.89
N TYR A 7 -19.43 -10.09 1.75
CA TYR A 7 -19.52 -11.00 2.91
C TYR A 7 -20.35 -10.42 4.04
N ILE A 8 -20.36 -9.08 4.18
CA ILE A 8 -21.10 -8.35 5.20
C ILE A 8 -21.78 -7.17 4.50
N ALA A 9 -23.07 -6.97 4.73
CA ALA A 9 -23.79 -5.79 4.28
C ALA A 9 -23.36 -4.55 5.09
N PRO A 10 -23.26 -3.35 4.48
CA PRO A 10 -23.04 -2.12 5.21
C PRO A 10 -24.25 -1.77 6.07
N THR A 11 -24.03 -1.21 7.27
CA THR A 11 -25.13 -0.72 8.12
C THR A 11 -25.81 0.51 7.50
N SER A 12 -25.07 1.28 6.72
CA SER A 12 -25.54 2.46 5.98
C SER A 12 -24.61 2.75 4.80
N GLY A 13 -25.11 3.41 3.78
CA GLY A 13 -24.38 3.65 2.53
C GLY A 13 -24.52 2.47 1.58
N ILE A 14 -23.91 2.59 0.40
CA ILE A 14 -23.97 1.60 -0.69
C ILE A 14 -22.57 1.26 -1.16
N VAL A 15 -22.40 0.07 -1.72
CA VAL A 15 -21.17 -0.37 -2.40
C VAL A 15 -21.49 -0.54 -3.88
N LEU A 16 -20.93 0.35 -4.70
CA LEU A 16 -21.06 0.29 -6.15
C LEU A 16 -19.78 -0.24 -6.79
N ILE A 17 -19.92 -1.19 -7.71
CA ILE A 17 -18.84 -1.67 -8.57
C ILE A 17 -19.30 -1.52 -10.02
N ASP A 18 -18.58 -0.71 -10.78
CA ASP A 18 -18.95 -0.32 -12.14
C ASP A 18 -20.40 0.24 -12.24
N GLY A 19 -20.81 0.97 -11.19
CA GLY A 19 -22.15 1.54 -11.10
C GLY A 19 -23.25 0.59 -10.69
N VAL A 20 -22.94 -0.70 -10.45
CA VAL A 20 -23.89 -1.73 -10.01
C VAL A 20 -23.83 -1.90 -8.49
N ASP A 21 -24.99 -1.88 -7.85
CA ASP A 21 -25.08 -2.04 -6.38
C ASP A 21 -24.88 -3.50 -5.98
N MET A 22 -23.97 -3.70 -5.01
CA MET A 22 -23.65 -5.02 -4.46
C MET A 22 -24.85 -5.69 -3.77
N GLU A 23 -25.77 -4.92 -3.20
CA GLU A 23 -26.95 -5.47 -2.52
C GLU A 23 -28.08 -5.81 -3.50
N GLU A 24 -28.24 -5.02 -4.56
CA GLU A 24 -29.27 -5.24 -5.57
C GLU A 24 -28.91 -6.37 -6.53
N GLU A 25 -27.67 -6.40 -7.03
CA GLU A 25 -27.21 -7.38 -8.03
C GLU A 25 -25.92 -8.13 -7.60
N PRO A 26 -25.94 -8.85 -6.46
CA PRO A 26 -24.72 -9.45 -5.89
C PRO A 26 -24.07 -10.50 -6.80
N GLU A 27 -24.85 -11.24 -7.60
CA GLU A 27 -24.27 -12.24 -8.52
C GLU A 27 -23.51 -11.58 -9.67
N GLN A 28 -24.00 -10.46 -10.19
CA GLN A 28 -23.36 -9.73 -11.27
C GLN A 28 -22.06 -9.10 -10.78
N VAL A 29 -22.10 -8.40 -9.64
CA VAL A 29 -20.92 -7.75 -9.04
C VAL A 29 -19.84 -8.78 -8.69
N ARG A 30 -20.20 -9.90 -8.04
CA ARG A 30 -19.23 -10.95 -7.67
C ARG A 30 -18.56 -11.66 -8.84
N LYS A 31 -19.14 -11.61 -10.04
CA LYS A 31 -18.46 -12.14 -11.24
C LYS A 31 -17.24 -11.30 -11.61
N ASN A 32 -17.33 -9.98 -11.41
CA ASN A 32 -16.28 -9.03 -11.74
C ASN A 32 -15.22 -8.91 -10.64
N ILE A 33 -15.40 -9.61 -9.50
CA ILE A 33 -14.46 -9.61 -8.40
C ILE A 33 -13.78 -10.97 -8.25
N GLY A 34 -12.46 -10.95 -8.18
CA GLY A 34 -11.64 -12.03 -7.64
C GLY A 34 -11.18 -11.66 -6.24
N TYR A 35 -11.35 -12.55 -5.26
CA TYR A 35 -10.97 -12.28 -3.87
C TYR A 35 -10.02 -13.34 -3.34
N LEU A 36 -8.89 -12.88 -2.81
CA LEU A 36 -7.95 -13.67 -2.03
C LEU A 36 -8.01 -13.19 -0.57
N PRO A 37 -8.60 -13.92 0.35
CA PRO A 37 -8.51 -13.61 1.79
C PRO A 37 -7.11 -13.93 2.33
N GLU A 38 -6.75 -13.34 3.47
CA GLU A 38 -5.49 -13.57 4.18
C GLU A 38 -5.15 -15.08 4.31
N ASN A 39 -6.16 -15.90 4.64
CA ASN A 39 -6.06 -17.35 4.67
C ASN A 39 -6.87 -17.94 3.52
N PRO A 40 -6.23 -18.27 2.38
CA PRO A 40 -6.95 -18.80 1.23
C PRO A 40 -7.70 -20.10 1.55
N PRO A 41 -8.98 -20.24 1.17
CA PRO A 41 -9.79 -21.43 1.43
C PRO A 41 -9.43 -22.55 0.46
N LEU A 42 -8.20 -23.04 0.56
CA LEU A 42 -7.67 -24.12 -0.26
C LEU A 42 -8.13 -25.49 0.24
N TYR A 43 -8.30 -26.43 -0.65
CA TYR A 43 -8.61 -27.82 -0.33
C TYR A 43 -7.32 -28.65 -0.27
N PRO A 44 -6.81 -28.98 0.94
CA PRO A 44 -5.50 -29.59 1.14
C PRO A 44 -5.30 -30.93 0.42
N ASP A 45 -6.36 -31.69 0.25
CA ASP A 45 -6.35 -33.02 -0.35
C ASP A 45 -6.55 -33.02 -1.89
N MET A 46 -6.77 -31.84 -2.47
CA MET A 46 -6.78 -31.67 -3.93
C MET A 46 -5.38 -31.39 -4.46
N ARG A 47 -5.14 -31.80 -5.72
CA ARG A 47 -3.99 -31.32 -6.50
C ARG A 47 -4.27 -29.86 -6.93
N VAL A 48 -3.21 -29.09 -7.19
CA VAL A 48 -3.33 -27.69 -7.63
C VAL A 48 -4.25 -27.59 -8.87
N ARG A 49 -4.02 -28.41 -9.89
CA ARG A 49 -4.82 -28.44 -11.12
C ARG A 49 -6.27 -28.77 -10.83
N GLU A 50 -6.54 -29.80 -10.03
CA GLU A 50 -7.90 -30.21 -9.63
C GLU A 50 -8.65 -29.08 -8.93
N TYR A 51 -7.99 -28.39 -8.01
CA TYR A 51 -8.55 -27.24 -7.30
C TYR A 51 -8.92 -26.12 -8.28
N LEU A 52 -8.05 -25.78 -9.22
CA LEU A 52 -8.32 -24.71 -10.19
C LEU A 52 -9.49 -25.08 -11.13
N TYR A 53 -9.60 -26.32 -11.55
CA TYR A 53 -10.79 -26.80 -12.29
C TYR A 53 -12.06 -26.70 -11.47
N PHE A 54 -12.01 -27.07 -10.21
CA PHE A 54 -13.14 -26.94 -9.29
C PHE A 54 -13.56 -25.47 -9.13
N VAL A 55 -12.61 -24.54 -8.95
CA VAL A 55 -12.91 -23.11 -8.88
C VAL A 55 -13.50 -22.59 -10.19
N ALA A 56 -12.95 -23.00 -11.35
CA ALA A 56 -13.49 -22.64 -12.66
C ALA A 56 -14.95 -23.12 -12.82
N GLU A 57 -15.29 -24.29 -12.29
CA GLU A 57 -16.66 -24.80 -12.28
C GLU A 57 -17.59 -23.97 -11.39
N LEU A 58 -17.16 -23.63 -10.18
CA LEU A 58 -17.90 -22.75 -9.27
C LEU A 58 -18.16 -21.37 -9.88
N LYS A 59 -17.17 -20.82 -10.61
CA LYS A 59 -17.29 -19.55 -11.34
C LYS A 59 -18.11 -19.67 -12.63
N LYS A 60 -18.72 -20.84 -12.90
CA LYS A 60 -19.56 -21.12 -14.08
C LYS A 60 -18.81 -20.94 -15.42
N VAL A 61 -17.48 -21.13 -15.45
CA VAL A 61 -16.67 -21.10 -16.67
C VAL A 61 -17.13 -22.23 -17.59
N PRO A 62 -17.42 -21.97 -18.87
CA PRO A 62 -17.84 -23.00 -19.82
C PRO A 62 -16.81 -24.15 -19.91
N ARG A 63 -17.27 -25.38 -19.91
CA ARG A 63 -16.40 -26.57 -19.88
C ARG A 63 -15.33 -26.59 -20.97
N LYS A 64 -15.67 -26.08 -22.15
CA LYS A 64 -14.75 -25.99 -23.31
C LYS A 64 -13.58 -25.02 -23.10
N ASP A 65 -13.76 -24.01 -22.25
CA ASP A 65 -12.80 -22.94 -22.04
C ASP A 65 -11.92 -23.17 -20.78
N ARG A 66 -12.29 -24.13 -19.89
CA ARG A 66 -11.62 -24.38 -18.62
C ARG A 66 -10.15 -24.77 -18.79
N ASP A 67 -9.85 -25.67 -19.75
CA ASP A 67 -8.48 -26.15 -19.98
C ASP A 67 -7.52 -25.02 -20.35
N VAL A 68 -7.96 -24.16 -21.25
CA VAL A 68 -7.17 -23.00 -21.71
C VAL A 68 -6.98 -22.03 -20.57
N MET A 69 -8.04 -21.65 -19.87
CA MET A 69 -8.01 -20.70 -18.75
C MET A 69 -7.13 -21.21 -17.59
N VAL A 70 -7.30 -22.45 -17.16
CA VAL A 70 -6.51 -23.04 -16.06
C VAL A 70 -5.03 -23.05 -16.40
N ASN A 71 -4.66 -23.46 -17.63
CA ASN A 71 -3.27 -23.47 -18.06
C ASN A 71 -2.67 -22.06 -18.14
N GLU A 72 -3.40 -21.08 -18.67
CA GLU A 72 -2.97 -19.69 -18.75
C GLU A 72 -2.76 -19.11 -17.36
N ILE A 73 -3.73 -19.27 -16.44
CA ILE A 73 -3.63 -18.76 -15.08
C ILE A 73 -2.49 -19.42 -14.31
N MET A 74 -2.28 -20.74 -14.46
CA MET A 74 -1.13 -21.41 -13.84
C MET A 74 0.22 -20.85 -14.34
N ASN A 75 0.31 -20.51 -15.63
CA ASN A 75 1.51 -19.88 -16.19
C ASN A 75 1.72 -18.48 -15.60
N ARG A 76 0.69 -17.63 -15.60
CA ARG A 76 0.77 -16.27 -15.05
C ARG A 76 1.16 -16.27 -13.57
N THR A 77 0.61 -17.19 -12.78
CA THR A 77 0.90 -17.31 -11.33
C THR A 77 2.15 -18.13 -11.02
N LYS A 78 2.85 -18.65 -12.06
CA LYS A 78 4.10 -19.42 -11.93
C LYS A 78 3.96 -20.64 -10.99
N ILE A 79 2.89 -21.44 -11.19
CA ILE A 79 2.60 -22.66 -10.40
C ILE A 79 2.48 -23.93 -11.25
N VAL A 80 2.91 -23.91 -12.51
CA VAL A 80 2.85 -25.05 -13.42
C VAL A 80 3.68 -26.23 -12.91
N ASP A 81 4.85 -25.97 -12.33
CA ASP A 81 5.78 -26.95 -11.77
C ASP A 81 5.20 -27.76 -10.59
N VAL A 82 4.17 -27.23 -9.94
CA VAL A 82 3.47 -27.86 -8.81
C VAL A 82 2.05 -28.30 -9.13
N SER A 83 1.63 -28.22 -10.40
CA SER A 83 0.23 -28.47 -10.84
C SER A 83 -0.31 -29.83 -10.37
N GLU A 84 0.54 -30.87 -10.34
CA GLU A 84 0.18 -32.23 -9.94
C GLU A 84 0.42 -32.53 -8.46
N ARG A 85 0.96 -31.56 -7.68
CA ARG A 85 1.19 -31.74 -6.25
C ARG A 85 -0.09 -31.51 -5.46
N LEU A 86 -0.23 -32.23 -4.33
CA LEU A 86 -1.27 -31.95 -3.35
C LEU A 86 -1.01 -30.61 -2.66
N ILE A 87 -2.06 -29.82 -2.50
CA ILE A 87 -1.98 -28.46 -1.91
C ILE A 87 -1.39 -28.49 -0.50
N ARG A 88 -1.67 -29.54 0.30
CA ARG A 88 -1.09 -29.69 1.65
C ARG A 88 0.44 -29.73 1.66
N HIS A 89 1.08 -30.18 0.58
CA HIS A 89 2.52 -30.35 0.48
C HIS A 89 3.24 -29.11 -0.10
N LEU A 90 2.50 -28.02 -0.35
CA LEU A 90 3.04 -26.78 -0.86
C LEU A 90 3.58 -25.90 0.28
N SER A 91 4.64 -25.12 -0.03
CA SER A 91 5.05 -24.01 0.82
C SER A 91 3.96 -22.94 0.93
N LYS A 92 4.05 -22.06 1.93
CA LYS A 92 3.09 -20.97 2.10
C LYS A 92 3.02 -20.09 0.85
N GLY A 93 4.17 -19.75 0.24
CA GLY A 93 4.22 -18.94 -0.97
C GLY A 93 3.52 -19.59 -2.17
N TYR A 94 3.70 -20.89 -2.37
CA TYR A 94 2.94 -21.61 -3.39
C TYR A 94 1.43 -21.64 -3.09
N LYS A 95 1.04 -21.83 -1.84
CA LYS A 95 -0.38 -21.76 -1.42
C LYS A 95 -0.98 -20.39 -1.72
N GLN A 96 -0.25 -19.32 -1.44
CA GLN A 96 -0.68 -17.96 -1.76
C GLN A 96 -0.87 -17.77 -3.27
N ARG A 97 0.08 -18.22 -4.09
CA ARG A 97 -0.04 -18.17 -5.57
C ARG A 97 -1.21 -19.00 -6.10
N VAL A 98 -1.47 -20.17 -5.52
CA VAL A 98 -2.66 -20.98 -5.85
C VAL A 98 -3.94 -20.22 -5.46
N GLY A 99 -3.94 -19.50 -4.34
CA GLY A 99 -5.04 -18.63 -3.94
C GLY A 99 -5.27 -17.48 -4.92
N VAL A 100 -4.20 -16.79 -5.35
CA VAL A 100 -4.27 -15.76 -6.41
C VAL A 100 -4.81 -16.36 -7.70
N ALA A 101 -4.32 -17.54 -8.12
CA ALA A 101 -4.80 -18.24 -9.29
C ALA A 101 -6.31 -18.54 -9.20
N GLY A 102 -6.79 -18.95 -8.04
CA GLY A 102 -8.22 -19.14 -7.78
C GLY A 102 -9.02 -17.84 -7.87
N ALA A 103 -8.49 -16.73 -7.37
CA ALA A 103 -9.11 -15.42 -7.47
C ALA A 103 -9.21 -14.94 -8.92
N MET A 104 -8.24 -15.25 -9.77
CA MET A 104 -8.22 -14.90 -11.19
C MET A 104 -9.19 -15.71 -12.05
N MET A 105 -9.76 -16.83 -11.56
CA MET A 105 -10.69 -17.64 -12.34
C MET A 105 -11.89 -16.84 -12.80
N GLY A 106 -12.19 -16.92 -14.10
CA GLY A 106 -13.26 -16.17 -14.76
C GLY A 106 -12.82 -14.80 -15.27
N TYR A 107 -11.53 -14.43 -15.17
CA TYR A 107 -10.96 -13.15 -15.58
C TYR A 107 -11.73 -11.94 -15.00
N PRO A 108 -11.82 -11.82 -13.66
CA PRO A 108 -12.49 -10.69 -13.03
C PRO A 108 -11.73 -9.38 -13.35
N GLU A 109 -12.45 -8.28 -13.52
CA GLU A 109 -11.83 -6.97 -13.74
C GLU A 109 -11.13 -6.44 -12.49
N ILE A 110 -11.62 -6.83 -11.30
CA ILE A 110 -11.10 -6.38 -10.00
C ILE A 110 -10.57 -7.57 -9.21
N LEU A 111 -9.33 -7.44 -8.73
CA LEU A 111 -8.71 -8.39 -7.80
C LEU A 111 -8.57 -7.74 -6.43
N ILE A 112 -9.16 -8.35 -5.41
CA ILE A 112 -9.03 -7.92 -4.01
C ILE A 112 -8.12 -8.92 -3.31
N LEU A 113 -6.96 -8.45 -2.84
CA LEU A 113 -5.92 -9.26 -2.21
C LEU A 113 -5.73 -8.81 -0.77
N ASP A 114 -6.13 -9.65 0.18
CA ASP A 114 -6.06 -9.35 1.60
C ASP A 114 -4.78 -9.96 2.19
N GLU A 115 -3.81 -9.10 2.57
CA GLU A 115 -2.52 -9.48 3.13
C GLU A 115 -1.76 -10.57 2.32
N PRO A 116 -1.58 -10.42 0.98
CA PRO A 116 -1.10 -11.51 0.13
C PRO A 116 0.34 -11.94 0.41
N THR A 117 1.12 -11.15 1.15
CA THR A 117 2.54 -11.38 1.46
C THR A 117 2.78 -11.87 2.89
N VAL A 118 1.73 -11.93 3.70
CA VAL A 118 1.85 -12.26 5.13
C VAL A 118 2.49 -13.64 5.35
N GLY A 119 3.62 -13.64 6.11
CA GLY A 119 4.37 -14.84 6.48
C GLY A 119 5.08 -15.53 5.32
N LEU A 120 5.36 -14.80 4.24
CA LEU A 120 6.29 -15.19 3.19
C LEU A 120 7.72 -14.82 3.57
N ASP A 121 8.70 -15.56 3.02
CA ASP A 121 10.10 -15.17 3.12
C ASP A 121 10.43 -14.02 2.16
N PRO A 122 11.57 -13.29 2.34
CA PRO A 122 11.90 -12.13 1.52
C PRO A 122 11.91 -12.41 0.01
N ASN A 123 12.39 -13.57 -0.42
CA ASN A 123 12.41 -13.94 -1.84
C ASN A 123 10.98 -14.15 -2.38
N GLN A 124 10.11 -14.78 -1.60
CA GLN A 124 8.72 -14.98 -1.96
C GLN A 124 7.95 -13.67 -2.01
N ILE A 125 8.25 -12.71 -1.13
CA ILE A 125 7.67 -11.36 -1.15
C ILE A 125 8.02 -10.65 -2.46
N ILE A 126 9.28 -10.66 -2.88
CA ILE A 126 9.71 -10.07 -4.16
C ILE A 126 8.94 -10.68 -5.33
N GLN A 127 8.85 -12.01 -5.36
CA GLN A 127 8.13 -12.72 -6.42
C GLN A 127 6.61 -12.45 -6.40
N MET A 128 6.01 -12.23 -5.23
CA MET A 128 4.59 -11.86 -5.11
C MET A 128 4.36 -10.43 -5.59
N ARG A 129 5.25 -9.49 -5.28
CA ARG A 129 5.20 -8.11 -5.80
C ARG A 129 5.29 -8.06 -7.33
N GLU A 130 6.21 -8.83 -7.92
CA GLU A 130 6.30 -8.96 -9.38
C GLU A 130 4.98 -9.49 -9.97
N LEU A 131 4.42 -10.56 -9.37
CA LEU A 131 3.15 -11.11 -9.80
C LEU A 131 2.02 -10.06 -9.73
N ILE A 132 1.92 -9.31 -8.64
CA ILE A 132 0.89 -8.27 -8.48
C ILE A 132 1.06 -7.18 -9.55
N ARG A 133 2.30 -6.75 -9.84
CA ARG A 133 2.57 -5.79 -10.92
C ARG A 133 2.16 -6.32 -12.30
N ASP A 134 2.54 -7.57 -12.62
CA ASP A 134 2.16 -8.19 -13.89
C ASP A 134 0.63 -8.28 -14.03
N LEU A 135 -0.09 -8.50 -12.91
CA LEU A 135 -1.55 -8.54 -12.90
C LEU A 135 -2.19 -7.16 -13.01
N SER A 136 -1.56 -6.11 -12.49
CA SER A 136 -2.10 -4.74 -12.54
C SER A 136 -2.18 -4.17 -13.96
N GLU A 137 -1.45 -4.74 -14.92
CA GLU A 137 -1.56 -4.37 -16.34
C GLU A 137 -2.94 -4.70 -16.95
N SER A 138 -3.65 -5.67 -16.37
CA SER A 138 -4.94 -6.17 -16.91
C SER A 138 -6.08 -6.21 -15.90
N HIS A 139 -5.82 -5.88 -14.63
CA HIS A 139 -6.80 -5.88 -13.55
C HIS A 139 -6.67 -4.63 -12.68
N THR A 140 -7.76 -4.13 -12.16
CA THR A 140 -7.74 -3.20 -11.03
C THR A 140 -7.46 -4.00 -9.75
N ILE A 141 -6.40 -3.66 -9.01
CA ILE A 141 -6.02 -4.41 -7.80
C ILE A 141 -6.27 -3.57 -6.56
N LEU A 142 -7.07 -4.09 -5.64
CA LEU A 142 -7.21 -3.56 -4.29
C LEU A 142 -6.43 -4.46 -3.32
N LEU A 143 -5.36 -3.92 -2.76
CA LEU A 143 -4.44 -4.63 -1.89
C LEU A 143 -4.54 -4.12 -0.45
N SER A 144 -4.62 -5.00 0.54
CA SER A 144 -4.35 -4.65 1.93
C SER A 144 -2.96 -5.14 2.35
N SER A 145 -2.25 -4.33 3.11
CA SER A 145 -1.04 -4.73 3.84
C SER A 145 -0.81 -3.82 5.03
N HIS A 146 -0.16 -4.35 6.05
CA HIS A 146 0.34 -3.58 7.19
C HIS A 146 1.83 -3.24 7.04
N ILE A 147 2.48 -3.67 5.95
CA ILE A 147 3.89 -3.42 5.66
C ILE A 147 4.00 -2.29 4.63
N MET A 148 4.34 -1.09 5.10
CA MET A 148 4.35 0.13 4.28
C MET A 148 5.31 0.05 3.08
N GLN A 149 6.47 -0.61 3.26
CA GLN A 149 7.46 -0.82 2.18
C GLN A 149 6.90 -1.69 1.04
N GLU A 150 5.97 -2.59 1.33
CA GLU A 150 5.32 -3.39 0.31
C GLU A 150 4.33 -2.56 -0.48
N ILE A 151 3.53 -1.75 0.23
CA ILE A 151 2.54 -0.86 -0.37
C ILE A 151 3.21 0.16 -1.28
N SER A 152 4.26 0.86 -0.79
CA SER A 152 5.00 1.85 -1.58
C SER A 152 5.63 1.28 -2.85
N ALA A 153 5.96 -0.02 -2.84
CA ALA A 153 6.61 -0.67 -3.96
C ALA A 153 5.64 -1.07 -5.08
N VAL A 154 4.33 -1.17 -4.82
CA VAL A 154 3.36 -1.81 -5.75
C VAL A 154 2.14 -0.94 -6.02
N CYS A 155 1.75 -0.05 -5.10
CA CYS A 155 0.50 0.71 -5.21
C CYS A 155 0.72 2.08 -5.84
N ASP A 156 -0.18 2.48 -6.74
CA ASP A 156 -0.23 3.82 -7.33
C ASP A 156 -0.89 4.81 -6.37
N GLU A 157 -1.91 4.36 -5.62
CA GLU A 157 -2.63 5.14 -4.61
C GLU A 157 -2.75 4.36 -3.31
N ILE A 158 -2.72 5.07 -2.19
CA ILE A 158 -2.82 4.50 -0.84
C ILE A 158 -4.00 5.13 -0.11
N ILE A 159 -4.85 4.28 0.45
CA ILE A 159 -5.92 4.68 1.35
C ILE A 159 -5.51 4.32 2.78
N ILE A 160 -5.38 5.32 3.64
CA ILE A 160 -5.09 5.14 5.06
C ILE A 160 -6.38 5.17 5.87
N ILE A 161 -6.63 4.08 6.60
CA ILE A 161 -7.80 3.94 7.47
C ILE A 161 -7.32 3.83 8.92
N ASN A 162 -7.87 4.65 9.81
CA ASN A 162 -7.63 4.58 11.25
C ASN A 162 -8.96 4.66 12.00
N GLU A 163 -9.17 3.78 12.98
CA GLU A 163 -10.41 3.70 13.78
C GLU A 163 -11.68 3.67 12.92
N GLY A 164 -11.63 2.95 11.79
CA GLY A 164 -12.75 2.81 10.86
C GLY A 164 -13.03 4.03 9.98
N LYS A 165 -12.18 5.07 10.02
CA LYS A 165 -12.31 6.28 9.21
C LYS A 165 -11.18 6.38 8.21
N MET A 166 -11.51 6.77 6.98
CA MET A 166 -10.51 7.12 5.98
C MET A 166 -9.90 8.48 6.35
N ILE A 167 -8.59 8.51 6.61
CA ILE A 167 -7.85 9.71 7.02
C ILE A 167 -7.02 10.33 5.91
N ALA A 168 -6.61 9.53 4.92
CA ALA A 168 -5.90 10.00 3.74
C ALA A 168 -6.15 9.06 2.55
N CYS A 169 -6.08 9.63 1.34
CA CYS A 169 -6.08 8.91 0.08
C CYS A 169 -5.23 9.72 -0.90
N ASP A 170 -4.05 9.23 -1.26
CA ASP A 170 -3.13 9.91 -2.16
C ASP A 170 -2.04 8.93 -2.66
N THR A 171 -1.19 9.39 -3.58
CA THR A 171 -0.01 8.62 -4.01
C THR A 171 1.00 8.48 -2.87
N PRO A 172 1.86 7.43 -2.87
CA PRO A 172 2.93 7.26 -1.88
C PRO A 172 3.80 8.51 -1.74
N ASP A 173 4.20 9.10 -2.87
CA ASP A 173 5.05 10.29 -2.91
C ASP A 173 4.37 11.51 -2.27
N ASN A 174 3.10 11.74 -2.55
CA ASN A 174 2.36 12.85 -1.96
C ASN A 174 2.19 12.66 -0.44
N LEU A 175 1.87 11.45 0.01
CA LEU A 175 1.74 11.15 1.44
C LEU A 175 3.04 11.42 2.19
N THR A 176 4.18 11.04 1.62
CA THR A 176 5.49 11.33 2.21
C THR A 176 5.85 12.81 2.10
N MET A 177 5.59 13.49 0.97
CA MET A 177 5.86 14.93 0.79
C MET A 177 5.05 15.83 1.72
N HIS A 178 3.77 15.51 1.96
CA HIS A 178 2.93 16.30 2.87
C HIS A 178 3.40 16.21 4.32
N MET A 179 4.04 15.10 4.68
CA MET A 179 4.57 14.83 6.01
C MET A 179 6.08 15.08 6.12
N ALA A 180 6.76 15.33 4.99
CA ALA A 180 8.19 15.59 4.98
C ALA A 180 8.54 16.74 5.94
N SER A 181 8.88 16.40 7.16
CA SER A 181 9.72 17.22 7.97
C SER A 181 11.04 17.28 7.21
N ASN A 182 11.43 18.43 6.66
CA ASN A 182 12.74 18.60 6.01
C ASN A 182 13.84 18.44 7.05
N GLY A 183 14.01 17.22 7.55
CA GLY A 183 15.07 16.84 8.45
C GLY A 183 16.40 16.79 7.68
N LEU A 184 17.39 17.47 8.18
CA LEU A 184 18.77 17.32 7.77
C LEU A 184 19.50 16.52 8.84
N HIS A 185 19.80 15.26 8.58
CA HIS A 185 20.55 14.42 9.49
C HIS A 185 22.05 14.67 9.32
N LEU A 186 22.75 14.79 10.45
CA LEU A 186 24.16 15.10 10.52
C LEU A 186 24.85 14.21 11.57
N VAL A 187 26.05 13.73 11.21
CA VAL A 187 27.01 13.18 12.16
C VAL A 187 28.23 14.09 12.15
N ILE A 188 28.52 14.71 13.28
CA ILE A 188 29.53 15.79 13.41
C ILE A 188 30.57 15.34 14.42
N LYS A 189 31.84 15.48 14.09
CA LYS A 189 32.96 15.25 15.02
C LYS A 189 33.33 16.56 15.73
N GLY A 190 33.40 16.52 17.07
CA GLY A 190 33.80 17.69 17.87
C GLY A 190 33.11 17.76 19.23
N ASP A 191 33.43 18.80 19.97
CA ASP A 191 32.84 19.03 21.29
C ASP A 191 31.39 19.51 21.17
N VAL A 192 30.49 18.88 21.92
CA VAL A 192 29.03 19.17 21.89
C VAL A 192 28.72 20.68 22.12
N PRO A 193 29.38 21.41 23.08
CA PRO A 193 29.13 22.82 23.24
C PRO A 193 29.53 23.67 22.02
N VAL A 194 30.61 23.32 21.33
CA VAL A 194 31.08 24.02 20.12
C VAL A 194 30.11 23.81 18.98
N ILE A 195 29.69 22.56 18.73
CA ILE A 195 28.70 22.21 17.70
C ILE A 195 27.39 22.95 17.97
N LYS A 196 26.86 22.92 19.19
CA LYS A 196 25.65 23.66 19.55
C LYS A 196 25.79 25.17 19.38
N GLY A 197 26.98 25.73 19.67
CA GLY A 197 27.31 27.14 19.44
C GLY A 197 27.22 27.50 17.94
N ALA A 198 27.88 26.73 17.09
CA ALA A 198 27.86 26.90 15.64
C ALA A 198 26.47 26.82 15.05
N LEU A 199 25.67 25.81 15.44
CA LEU A 199 24.30 25.63 14.90
C LEU A 199 23.35 26.78 15.31
N ARG A 200 23.59 27.47 16.43
CA ARG A 200 22.79 28.65 16.83
C ARG A 200 22.97 29.85 15.90
N THR A 201 24.06 29.92 15.15
CA THR A 201 24.29 31.01 14.18
C THR A 201 23.53 30.80 12.87
N VAL A 202 23.09 29.58 12.61
CA VAL A 202 22.37 29.22 11.40
C VAL A 202 20.90 29.67 11.49
N SER A 203 20.50 30.56 10.57
CA SER A 203 19.13 31.06 10.50
C SER A 203 18.21 30.04 9.79
N GLY A 204 16.99 29.86 10.34
CA GLY A 204 15.99 28.99 9.71
C GLY A 204 15.90 27.59 10.31
N ILE A 205 16.65 27.28 11.35
CA ILE A 205 16.46 26.07 12.16
C ILE A 205 15.22 26.25 13.04
N LYS A 206 14.24 25.33 12.91
CA LYS A 206 13.02 25.30 13.74
C LYS A 206 13.20 24.45 15.00
N ASN A 207 13.82 23.30 14.83
CA ASN A 207 14.03 22.32 15.90
C ASN A 207 15.30 21.52 15.63
N VAL A 208 15.92 21.02 16.72
CA VAL A 208 17.08 20.14 16.69
C VAL A 208 16.78 18.95 17.57
N VAL A 209 16.82 17.76 17.01
CA VAL A 209 16.72 16.49 17.73
C VAL A 209 18.11 15.88 17.78
N TYR A 210 18.58 15.55 18.97
CA TYR A 210 19.88 14.92 19.17
C TYR A 210 19.69 13.41 19.25
N ASP A 211 20.49 12.67 18.49
CA ASP A 211 20.51 11.24 18.52
C ASP A 211 21.38 10.73 19.68
N GLU A 212 21.27 9.43 20.00
CA GLU A 212 22.22 8.78 20.89
C GLU A 212 23.62 8.83 20.28
N GLN A 213 24.67 8.81 21.11
CA GLN A 213 26.07 8.89 20.68
C GLN A 213 26.37 7.70 19.73
N ILE A 214 26.68 8.00 18.46
CA ILE A 214 26.91 6.99 17.42
C ILE A 214 28.32 6.43 17.53
N GLU A 215 29.31 7.32 17.70
CA GLU A 215 30.73 7.00 17.87
C GLU A 215 31.37 7.90 18.90
N GLU A 216 32.51 7.46 19.47
CA GLU A 216 33.26 8.26 20.45
C GLU A 216 33.77 9.57 19.83
N GLY A 217 33.42 10.69 20.44
CA GLY A 217 33.78 12.05 19.96
C GLY A 217 32.95 12.57 18.81
N THR A 218 31.80 11.92 18.52
CA THR A 218 30.83 12.39 17.53
C THR A 218 29.49 12.76 18.16
N LEU A 219 28.70 13.60 17.46
CA LEU A 219 27.35 13.99 17.80
C LEU A 219 26.45 13.75 16.57
N GLY A 220 25.48 12.84 16.71
CA GLY A 220 24.39 12.68 15.77
C GLY A 220 23.26 13.64 16.10
N LEU A 221 22.68 14.27 15.07
CA LEU A 221 21.53 15.13 15.24
C LEU A 221 20.72 15.29 13.94
N THR A 222 19.44 15.63 14.10
CA THR A 222 18.57 15.98 12.99
C THR A 222 18.08 17.43 13.16
N LEU A 223 18.30 18.24 12.13
CA LEU A 223 17.84 19.63 12.06
C LEU A 223 16.53 19.68 11.26
N TYR A 224 15.54 20.38 11.79
CA TYR A 224 14.29 20.68 11.08
C TYR A 224 14.25 22.15 10.71
N SER A 225 13.99 22.44 9.41
CA SER A 225 13.96 23.82 8.91
C SER A 225 12.58 24.48 9.05
N ILE A 226 12.58 25.81 9.07
CA ILE A 226 11.38 26.62 8.88
C ILE A 226 11.10 26.69 7.38
N ASP A 227 9.82 26.60 6.97
CA ASP A 227 9.35 26.79 5.59
C ASP A 227 10.10 25.96 4.52
N LYS A 228 10.55 24.77 4.89
CA LYS A 228 11.26 23.85 3.99
C LYS A 228 12.57 24.45 3.40
N LYS A 229 13.18 25.42 4.07
CA LYS A 229 14.46 26.01 3.65
C LYS A 229 15.55 24.94 3.62
N ASP A 230 16.37 24.94 2.57
CA ASP A 230 17.57 24.10 2.50
C ASP A 230 18.65 24.68 3.44
N LEU A 231 19.03 23.93 4.45
CA LEU A 231 20.00 24.36 5.47
C LEU A 231 21.41 23.81 5.22
N ARG A 232 21.61 23.00 4.19
CA ARG A 232 22.87 22.26 3.99
C ARG A 232 24.07 23.16 3.86
N GLU A 233 23.96 24.22 3.07
CA GLU A 233 25.05 25.16 2.81
C GLU A 233 25.35 26.00 4.06
N ASP A 234 24.31 26.57 4.70
CA ASP A 234 24.45 27.39 5.90
C ASP A 234 25.08 26.59 7.06
N VAL A 235 24.65 25.35 7.24
CA VAL A 235 25.14 24.42 8.28
C VAL A 235 26.60 24.04 7.99
N PHE A 236 26.92 23.74 6.72
CA PHE A 236 28.26 23.36 6.32
C PHE A 236 29.27 24.46 6.68
N PHE A 237 28.99 25.71 6.30
CA PHE A 237 29.92 26.83 6.60
C PHE A 237 30.02 27.12 8.11
N ALA A 238 28.91 27.10 8.84
CA ALA A 238 28.93 27.35 10.26
C ALA A 238 29.76 26.30 11.03
N LEU A 239 29.68 25.04 10.68
CA LEU A 239 30.45 23.95 11.30
C LEU A 239 31.92 23.96 10.82
N ALA A 240 32.21 24.33 9.60
CA ALA A 240 33.55 24.46 9.08
C ALA A 240 34.32 25.61 9.80
N GLU A 241 33.68 26.78 10.00
CA GLU A 241 34.25 27.89 10.76
C GLU A 241 34.51 27.52 12.23
N ALA A 242 33.67 26.67 12.82
CA ALA A 242 33.84 26.16 14.18
C ALA A 242 34.87 25.01 14.28
N GLY A 243 35.46 24.58 13.15
CA GLY A 243 36.42 23.48 13.13
C GLY A 243 35.81 22.11 13.44
N CYS A 244 34.52 21.93 13.21
CA CYS A 244 33.77 20.70 13.47
C CYS A 244 33.51 19.93 12.15
N PRO A 245 34.31 18.90 11.82
CA PRO A 245 34.12 18.12 10.62
C PRO A 245 32.78 17.42 10.58
N ILE A 246 32.08 17.52 9.44
CA ILE A 246 30.87 16.76 9.16
C ILE A 246 31.29 15.39 8.59
N LEU A 247 30.92 14.31 9.24
CA LEU A 247 31.19 12.96 8.81
C LEU A 247 30.07 12.43 7.91
N GLU A 248 28.81 12.78 8.23
CA GLU A 248 27.64 12.46 7.42
C GLU A 248 26.72 13.67 7.34
N MET A 249 26.14 13.88 6.16
CA MET A 249 25.10 14.87 5.91
C MET A 249 24.15 14.35 4.84
N HIS A 250 22.92 14.04 5.25
CA HIS A 250 21.89 13.63 4.29
C HIS A 250 20.51 14.19 4.68
N ARG A 251 19.66 14.40 3.69
CA ARG A 251 18.26 14.71 3.97
C ARG A 251 17.58 13.47 4.51
N GLN A 252 16.91 13.61 5.63
CA GLN A 252 16.05 12.56 6.15
C GLN A 252 14.79 12.55 5.28
N GLU A 253 14.67 11.55 4.45
CA GLU A 253 13.44 11.28 3.72
C GLU A 253 12.43 10.72 4.71
N THR A 254 11.27 11.37 4.81
CA THR A 254 10.18 10.85 5.62
C THR A 254 9.69 9.55 5.00
N THR A 255 9.77 8.47 5.74
CA THR A 255 9.24 7.18 5.29
C THR A 255 7.71 7.17 5.34
N LEU A 256 7.08 6.26 4.58
CA LEU A 256 5.64 6.10 4.63
C LEU A 256 5.17 5.66 6.03
N GLU A 257 6.00 4.91 6.76
CA GLU A 257 5.77 4.52 8.17
C GLU A 257 5.67 5.74 9.08
N GLU A 258 6.60 6.70 8.94
CA GLU A 258 6.57 7.94 9.71
C GLU A 258 5.36 8.80 9.34
N ALA A 259 5.01 8.87 8.07
CA ALA A 259 3.82 9.56 7.59
C ALA A 259 2.55 8.92 8.19
N PHE A 260 2.45 7.60 8.20
CA PHE A 260 1.34 6.87 8.80
C PHE A 260 1.23 7.15 10.31
N ILE A 261 2.34 7.07 11.05
CA ILE A 261 2.37 7.35 12.49
C ILE A 261 1.93 8.79 12.78
N ALA A 262 2.39 9.76 11.99
CA ALA A 262 2.03 11.16 12.15
C ALA A 262 0.53 11.41 11.88
N LEU A 263 -0.03 10.78 10.83
CA LEU A 263 -1.44 10.86 10.49
C LEU A 263 -2.34 10.22 11.55
N THR A 264 -1.90 9.10 12.13
CA THR A 264 -2.69 8.35 13.13
C THR A 264 -2.60 8.95 14.53
N LYS A 265 -1.43 9.54 14.93
CA LYS A 265 -1.25 10.21 16.23
C LYS A 265 -1.75 11.65 16.27
N GLY A 266 -1.77 12.34 15.14
CA GLY A 266 -2.07 13.77 15.03
C GLY A 266 -3.54 14.08 14.81
N GLY A 267 -4.52 13.42 15.46
CA GLY A 267 -5.96 13.69 15.44
C GLY A 267 -6.46 14.70 14.39
N SER A 268 -7.06 14.21 13.31
CA SER A 268 -8.00 14.92 12.41
C SER A 268 -7.57 16.30 11.88
N ARG A 269 -6.52 16.37 11.07
CA ARG A 269 -6.45 17.39 10.02
C ARG A 269 -6.98 16.76 8.74
N GLN A 270 -8.20 17.13 8.34
CA GLN A 270 -8.78 16.75 7.04
C GLN A 270 -7.85 17.24 5.93
N PHE A 271 -7.14 16.33 5.30
CA PHE A 271 -6.46 16.59 4.04
C PHE A 271 -7.52 16.55 2.93
N GLY A 272 -7.71 17.71 2.28
CA GLY A 272 -8.72 17.87 1.26
C GLY A 272 -8.36 17.10 -0.01
N GLY A 273 -8.93 15.93 -0.20
CA GLY A 273 -9.06 15.33 -1.52
C GLY A 273 -9.88 16.25 -2.43
N LYS A 274 -9.46 16.45 -3.66
CA LYS A 274 -10.23 17.16 -4.70
C LYS A 274 -11.62 16.54 -4.76
N LYS A 275 -12.65 17.32 -4.36
CA LYS A 275 -14.05 16.97 -4.62
C LYS A 275 -14.22 16.90 -6.14
N THR A 276 -14.35 15.73 -6.68
CA THR A 276 -14.95 15.52 -7.99
C THR A 276 -16.41 15.97 -7.84
N ALA A 277 -16.72 17.10 -8.42
CA ALA A 277 -18.06 17.67 -8.42
C ALA A 277 -18.92 16.86 -9.39
N GLU A 278 -19.62 15.87 -8.89
CA GLU A 278 -20.76 15.30 -9.59
C GLU A 278 -21.90 16.32 -9.58
N LYS A 279 -22.21 16.84 -10.77
CA LYS A 279 -23.41 17.60 -11.03
C LYS A 279 -24.61 16.70 -10.81
N GLN A 280 -25.29 16.87 -9.70
CA GLN A 280 -26.66 16.39 -9.52
C GLN A 280 -27.58 17.24 -10.43
N THR A 281 -27.99 16.67 -11.55
CA THR A 281 -29.15 17.14 -12.31
C THR A 281 -30.40 16.75 -11.52
N LYS A 282 -31.07 17.75 -10.95
CA LYS A 282 -32.44 17.61 -10.44
C LYS A 282 -33.39 17.34 -11.61
N PRO A 283 -34.37 16.43 -11.47
CA PRO A 283 -35.51 16.41 -12.38
C PRO A 283 -36.38 17.63 -12.14
N GLU A 284 -36.69 18.35 -13.22
CA GLU A 284 -37.71 19.42 -13.23
C GLU A 284 -39.08 18.78 -13.05
N ASP A 285 -39.83 19.29 -12.06
CA ASP A 285 -41.25 19.02 -11.90
C ASP A 285 -41.99 19.69 -13.05
N GLU A 286 -42.50 18.92 -14.00
CA GLU A 286 -43.57 19.37 -14.92
C GLU A 286 -44.87 19.47 -14.15
N LYS A 287 -45.29 20.72 -13.95
CA LYS A 287 -46.67 21.04 -13.60
C LYS A 287 -47.48 20.93 -14.89
N GLU A 288 -48.37 20.00 -14.98
CA GLU A 288 -49.52 20.10 -15.86
C GLU A 288 -50.66 20.77 -15.12
N GLU A 289 -51.07 21.93 -15.66
CA GLU A 289 -52.39 22.55 -15.49
C GLU A 289 -53.32 21.97 -16.55
N GLU A 290 -54.41 21.48 -16.16
CA GLU A 290 -55.83 21.48 -16.57
C GLU A 290 -56.48 20.12 -16.39
#